data_08929b16c5daec2d0b20d110983b4d1d
#
_entry.id   08929b16c5daec2d0b20d110983b4d1d
#
_cell.length_a   1.000
_cell.length_b   1.000
_cell.length_c   1.000
_cell.angle_alpha   90.00
_cell.angle_beta   90.00
_cell.angle_gamma   90.00
#
_symmetry.space_group_name_H-M   'P 1'
#
loop_
_entity.id
_entity.type
_entity.pdbx_description
1 polymer ?
#
loop_
_entity_poly.entity_id
_entity_poly.type
_entity_poly.pdbx_seq_one_letter_code
_entity_poly.pdbx_strand_id
1 'polypeptide(L)'
;MNGTSMMNGMKFFPVIALSLLFAAGCAPEGDEVESLPVPLTFSTSVSAQTRAEEITTDNLTAVGIFASLTQGGFNAITATPNFVYNQKLEKSGGAWTYSPMKYWPDNKKDCVSFFAYAPYVDEKVTSGRNPTFSGSTAKGYPTLTYSVSNSTKDHKDLLASVPLLDRTYENTAGGRIGFTMKHALSRVKISIKSEMAIKIVTLGIINVPMTATLTFNDSGFSWGKYTNTTSCMATLSGSVSVPANAAQAKDLATYFLFPNKASAIISLTYRQEGESSNVSRQTDFPTDLVQGEGMSIQLNVKKGGLSVTATADTEWGNGGEQAVVSDVAIPGYRADDLKIGDYYYSDGTTSDGGYRKYYDGTTELLEVTPVLTDASGTSRTVVGIVFHVGRHKTDTDSYLNTGLKYGRVRGYVLALKDAPGKYLWEDKGGSPQFPVTGISANESDWQGFYNQQQAETFVAKAEEWEGWQMNNFPAFYACKNYTPAAPARSSGWFLPSQGQLKAIGEIAYTQSLTNQANIAPNILRAGGEDYDKEGGYYWSSSETENGNRDFAYSYNVYAAQRPGFFHTRDVPNYVRPILAF
;
A
#
# COMPACT_ATOMS: atom_id res chain seq x y z
N MET A 1 -46.20 -69.22 5.56
CA MET A 1 -47.17 -68.81 4.51
C MET A 1 -46.52 -67.60 3.82
N ASN A 2 -46.12 -67.85 2.64
CA ASN A 2 -45.95 -66.98 1.45
C ASN A 2 -45.53 -65.51 1.72
N GLY A 3 -44.47 -65.05 1.33
CA GLY A 3 -43.59 -65.31 0.16
C GLY A 3 -43.52 -64.13 -0.71
N THR A 4 -42.95 -63.53 -1.26
CA THR A 4 -42.60 -63.05 -2.59
C THR A 4 -41.54 -61.93 -2.58
N SER A 5 -40.40 -62.38 -3.02
CA SER A 5 -39.26 -61.57 -3.50
C SER A 5 -39.65 -60.71 -4.70
N MET A 6 -39.25 -59.41 -4.74
CA MET A 6 -39.16 -58.65 -5.99
C MET A 6 -37.73 -58.23 -6.20
N MET A 7 -37.14 -58.85 -7.19
CA MET A 7 -35.85 -58.43 -7.82
C MET A 7 -36.05 -57.15 -8.58
N ASN A 8 -35.24 -56.14 -8.25
CA ASN A 8 -35.08 -54.95 -9.07
C ASN A 8 -33.99 -55.19 -10.14
N GLY A 9 -34.42 -55.14 -11.40
CA GLY A 9 -33.57 -55.36 -12.56
C GLY A 9 -32.58 -54.20 -12.79
N MET A 10 -31.35 -54.56 -12.86
CA MET A 10 -30.23 -53.73 -13.28
C MET A 10 -30.23 -53.70 -14.81
N LYS A 11 -30.50 -52.51 -15.40
CA LYS A 11 -30.39 -52.30 -16.86
C LYS A 11 -28.91 -52.15 -17.24
N PHE A 12 -28.37 -53.19 -17.87
CA PHE A 12 -27.09 -53.11 -18.58
C PHE A 12 -27.28 -52.37 -19.90
N PHE A 13 -26.50 -51.33 -20.14
CA PHE A 13 -26.27 -50.78 -21.48
C PHE A 13 -25.15 -51.55 -22.15
N PRO A 14 -25.29 -52.00 -23.40
CA PRO A 14 -24.22 -52.69 -24.10
C PRO A 14 -23.15 -51.67 -24.56
N VAL A 15 -21.89 -51.91 -24.14
CA VAL A 15 -20.72 -51.32 -24.75
C VAL A 15 -20.51 -52.04 -26.07
N ILE A 16 -20.71 -51.32 -27.19
CA ILE A 16 -20.33 -51.80 -28.51
C ILE A 16 -18.81 -51.71 -28.62
N ALA A 17 -18.11 -52.81 -28.43
CA ALA A 17 -16.72 -52.96 -28.75
C ALA A 17 -16.61 -53.18 -30.27
N LEU A 18 -16.17 -52.18 -31.00
CA LEU A 18 -15.82 -52.27 -32.43
C LEU A 18 -14.44 -52.97 -32.55
N SER A 19 -14.48 -54.29 -32.73
CA SER A 19 -13.27 -55.06 -33.03
C SER A 19 -12.87 -54.85 -34.49
N LEU A 20 -11.81 -54.13 -34.74
CA LEU A 20 -11.13 -54.06 -36.04
C LEU A 20 -10.32 -55.34 -36.26
N LEU A 21 -10.75 -56.16 -37.24
CA LEU A 21 -9.94 -57.24 -37.77
C LEU A 21 -8.77 -56.64 -38.59
N PHE A 22 -7.54 -56.90 -38.14
CA PHE A 22 -6.38 -56.66 -38.97
C PHE A 22 -6.27 -57.77 -40.02
N ALA A 23 -6.50 -57.42 -41.27
CA ALA A 23 -6.05 -58.23 -42.40
C ALA A 23 -4.58 -57.90 -42.64
N ALA A 24 -3.71 -58.85 -42.48
CA ALA A 24 -2.30 -58.74 -42.85
C ALA A 24 -2.18 -58.72 -44.38
N GLY A 25 -2.10 -57.51 -44.95
CA GLY A 25 -1.73 -57.30 -46.34
C GLY A 25 -0.35 -56.66 -46.38
N CYS A 26 0.60 -57.25 -47.10
CA CYS A 26 1.89 -56.61 -47.37
C CYS A 26 1.64 -55.25 -48.06
N ALA A 27 2.00 -54.18 -47.41
CA ALA A 27 2.00 -52.82 -47.96
C ALA A 27 3.39 -52.53 -48.57
N PRO A 28 3.47 -51.85 -49.70
CA PRO A 28 4.75 -51.36 -50.20
C PRO A 28 5.29 -50.24 -49.26
N GLU A 29 6.62 -50.23 -49.12
CA GLU A 29 7.33 -49.16 -48.44
C GLU A 29 7.03 -47.82 -49.11
N GLY A 30 6.41 -46.85 -48.37
CA GLY A 30 6.41 -45.50 -48.83
C GLY A 30 5.22 -44.61 -48.48
N ASP A 31 4.17 -45.07 -47.80
CA ASP A 31 3.10 -44.17 -47.35
C ASP A 31 3.36 -43.71 -45.88
N GLU A 32 3.84 -42.45 -45.73
CA GLU A 32 3.72 -41.75 -44.44
C GLU A 32 2.24 -41.77 -44.08
N VAL A 33 1.88 -42.47 -42.99
CA VAL A 33 0.53 -42.41 -42.42
C VAL A 33 0.36 -40.96 -41.96
N GLU A 34 -0.38 -40.14 -42.76
CA GLU A 34 -0.80 -38.83 -42.33
C GLU A 34 -1.46 -38.98 -40.96
N SER A 35 -0.81 -38.54 -39.94
CA SER A 35 -1.40 -38.51 -38.60
C SER A 35 -2.56 -37.55 -38.61
N LEU A 36 -3.77 -37.99 -38.24
CA LEU A 36 -4.93 -37.11 -38.19
C LEU A 36 -4.63 -35.93 -37.27
N PRO A 37 -4.98 -34.70 -37.69
CA PRO A 37 -4.70 -33.51 -36.92
C PRO A 37 -5.34 -33.59 -35.54
N VAL A 38 -4.56 -33.42 -34.47
CA VAL A 38 -5.02 -33.50 -33.06
C VAL A 38 -5.53 -32.15 -32.59
N PRO A 39 -6.82 -32.06 -32.20
CA PRO A 39 -7.39 -30.80 -31.75
C PRO A 39 -6.83 -30.37 -30.40
N LEU A 40 -6.66 -29.06 -30.21
CA LEU A 40 -6.34 -28.46 -28.92
C LEU A 40 -7.51 -28.62 -27.97
N THR A 41 -7.26 -29.12 -26.77
CA THR A 41 -8.25 -29.21 -25.69
C THR A 41 -7.79 -28.45 -24.46
N PHE A 42 -8.74 -27.93 -23.70
CA PHE A 42 -8.45 -27.02 -22.59
C PHE A 42 -9.07 -27.49 -21.28
N SER A 43 -8.43 -27.11 -20.17
CA SER A 43 -8.97 -27.18 -18.83
C SER A 43 -8.51 -25.96 -18.03
N THR A 44 -9.26 -25.61 -16.97
CA THR A 44 -8.91 -24.52 -16.09
C THR A 44 -9.11 -24.92 -14.65
N SER A 45 -8.28 -24.38 -13.76
CA SER A 45 -8.47 -24.39 -12.32
C SER A 45 -8.18 -23.01 -11.77
N VAL A 46 -8.81 -22.61 -10.67
CA VAL A 46 -8.50 -21.39 -9.91
C VAL A 46 -7.74 -21.81 -8.67
N SER A 47 -6.66 -21.12 -8.35
CA SER A 47 -5.72 -21.53 -7.31
C SER A 47 -6.21 -21.38 -5.87
N ALA A 48 -7.36 -20.71 -5.65
CA ALA A 48 -8.05 -20.69 -4.35
C ALA A 48 -9.56 -20.82 -4.56
N GLN A 49 -10.26 -21.47 -3.62
CA GLN A 49 -11.73 -21.64 -3.68
C GLN A 49 -12.38 -20.77 -2.62
N THR A 50 -13.34 -19.92 -3.01
CA THR A 50 -14.12 -19.09 -2.09
C THR A 50 -15.56 -18.86 -2.55
N ARG A 51 -16.37 -18.13 -1.75
CA ARG A 51 -17.85 -18.05 -1.85
C ARG A 51 -18.37 -16.98 -2.84
N ALA A 52 -19.58 -17.16 -3.18
CA ALA A 52 -20.65 -16.55 -4.00
C ALA A 52 -20.44 -15.32 -4.93
N GLU A 53 -19.54 -14.37 -4.70
CA GLU A 53 -19.34 -13.18 -5.59
C GLU A 53 -18.00 -13.18 -6.33
N GLU A 54 -17.23 -14.23 -6.18
CA GLU A 54 -15.87 -14.36 -6.69
C GLU A 54 -15.81 -15.41 -7.79
N ILE A 55 -14.79 -15.27 -8.66
CA ILE A 55 -14.56 -16.25 -9.69
C ILE A 55 -13.82 -17.45 -9.09
N THR A 56 -14.50 -18.59 -9.08
CA THR A 56 -13.98 -19.88 -8.62
C THR A 56 -13.91 -20.86 -9.78
N THR A 57 -13.29 -22.03 -9.56
CA THR A 57 -13.28 -23.11 -10.57
C THR A 57 -14.69 -23.52 -10.99
N ASP A 58 -15.66 -23.45 -10.07
CA ASP A 58 -17.03 -23.92 -10.33
C ASP A 58 -17.85 -22.90 -11.12
N ASN A 59 -17.71 -21.59 -10.81
CA ASN A 59 -18.48 -20.54 -11.46
C ASN A 59 -17.73 -19.87 -12.65
N LEU A 60 -16.50 -20.27 -12.94
CA LEU A 60 -15.76 -19.80 -14.11
C LEU A 60 -16.39 -20.40 -15.40
N THR A 61 -17.05 -19.57 -16.17
CA THR A 61 -17.81 -19.98 -17.35
C THR A 61 -17.18 -19.60 -18.68
N ALA A 62 -16.32 -18.56 -18.70
CA ALA A 62 -15.68 -18.08 -19.92
C ALA A 62 -14.29 -17.51 -19.66
N VAL A 63 -13.35 -17.84 -20.53
CA VAL A 63 -11.95 -17.43 -20.49
C VAL A 63 -11.56 -16.90 -21.85
N GLY A 64 -10.79 -15.81 -21.89
CA GLY A 64 -10.12 -15.30 -23.08
C GLY A 64 -8.70 -15.84 -23.17
N ILE A 65 -8.31 -16.31 -24.35
CA ILE A 65 -6.96 -16.84 -24.57
C ILE A 65 -6.22 -16.12 -25.68
N PHE A 66 -4.92 -16.03 -25.53
CA PHE A 66 -3.96 -15.63 -26.55
C PHE A 66 -2.97 -16.76 -26.75
N ALA A 67 -2.51 -16.97 -27.98
CA ALA A 67 -1.45 -17.94 -28.23
C ALA A 67 -0.53 -17.51 -29.36
N SER A 68 0.76 -17.77 -29.16
CA SER A 68 1.82 -17.48 -30.11
C SER A 68 2.42 -18.79 -30.62
N LEU A 69 2.44 -18.99 -31.92
CA LEU A 69 3.15 -20.07 -32.61
C LEU A 69 4.54 -19.57 -32.95
N THR A 70 5.57 -20.30 -32.48
CA THR A 70 6.97 -19.95 -32.69
C THR A 70 7.80 -21.18 -33.03
N GLN A 71 8.91 -20.96 -33.71
CA GLN A 71 9.93 -22.00 -33.92
C GLN A 71 11.09 -21.80 -32.96
N GLY A 72 11.42 -22.82 -32.21
CA GLY A 72 12.57 -22.81 -31.29
C GLY A 72 12.36 -22.05 -29.98
N GLY A 73 11.13 -21.72 -29.62
CA GLY A 73 10.75 -21.13 -28.35
C GLY A 73 10.14 -19.73 -28.41
N PHE A 74 9.44 -19.36 -27.34
CA PHE A 74 8.79 -18.06 -27.19
C PHE A 74 9.82 -16.95 -27.06
N ASN A 75 9.70 -15.93 -27.87
CA ASN A 75 10.56 -14.75 -27.81
C ASN A 75 9.78 -13.54 -27.26
N ALA A 76 10.17 -13.11 -26.06
CA ALA A 76 9.51 -12.01 -25.34
C ALA A 76 9.56 -10.64 -26.06
N ILE A 77 10.37 -10.50 -27.12
CA ILE A 77 10.53 -9.26 -27.88
C ILE A 77 9.79 -9.31 -29.21
N THR A 78 9.75 -10.47 -29.88
CA THR A 78 9.28 -10.57 -31.25
C THR A 78 8.04 -11.42 -31.45
N ALA A 79 7.70 -12.33 -30.51
CA ALA A 79 6.52 -13.16 -30.61
C ALA A 79 5.24 -12.31 -30.70
N THR A 80 4.30 -12.74 -31.49
CA THR A 80 2.98 -12.09 -31.62
C THR A 80 1.90 -13.14 -31.38
N PRO A 81 0.68 -12.78 -30.98
CA PRO A 81 -0.44 -13.72 -30.83
C PRO A 81 -1.00 -14.15 -32.21
N ASN A 82 -0.12 -14.73 -33.02
CA ASN A 82 -0.38 -15.11 -34.42
C ASN A 82 -1.19 -16.41 -34.58
N PHE A 83 -1.28 -17.20 -33.50
CA PHE A 83 -2.00 -18.47 -33.52
C PHE A 83 -3.43 -18.35 -33.00
N VAL A 84 -3.59 -17.67 -31.87
CA VAL A 84 -4.89 -17.37 -31.26
C VAL A 84 -4.85 -15.95 -30.67
N TYR A 85 -5.86 -15.14 -30.98
CA TYR A 85 -6.00 -13.81 -30.43
C TYR A 85 -7.37 -13.61 -29.82
N ASN A 86 -7.42 -13.37 -28.50
CA ASN A 86 -8.63 -13.15 -27.70
C ASN A 86 -9.77 -14.15 -28.01
N GLN A 87 -9.42 -15.41 -28.14
CA GLN A 87 -10.39 -16.46 -28.38
C GLN A 87 -11.17 -16.80 -27.11
N LYS A 88 -12.51 -16.79 -27.19
CA LYS A 88 -13.36 -17.24 -26.11
C LYS A 88 -13.30 -18.75 -25.96
N LEU A 89 -12.95 -19.22 -24.76
CA LEU A 89 -13.30 -20.55 -24.28
C LEU A 89 -14.56 -20.45 -23.43
N GLU A 90 -15.52 -21.30 -23.66
CA GLU A 90 -16.80 -21.33 -22.92
C GLU A 90 -17.02 -22.69 -22.29
N LYS A 91 -17.42 -22.72 -21.01
CA LYS A 91 -17.69 -23.96 -20.30
C LYS A 91 -19.15 -24.37 -20.52
N SER A 92 -19.36 -25.52 -21.12
CA SER A 92 -20.69 -26.09 -21.35
C SER A 92 -20.70 -27.55 -20.93
N GLY A 93 -21.63 -27.96 -20.07
CA GLY A 93 -21.73 -29.34 -19.59
C GLY A 93 -20.46 -29.88 -18.90
N GLY A 94 -19.65 -28.99 -18.32
CA GLY A 94 -18.38 -29.35 -17.67
C GLY A 94 -17.16 -29.40 -18.59
N ALA A 95 -17.35 -29.29 -19.91
CA ALA A 95 -16.29 -29.26 -20.90
C ALA A 95 -16.05 -27.83 -21.42
N TRP A 96 -14.80 -27.52 -21.76
CA TRP A 96 -14.42 -26.27 -22.42
C TRP A 96 -14.53 -26.41 -23.92
N THR A 97 -15.27 -25.52 -24.57
CA THR A 97 -15.51 -25.48 -26.01
C THR A 97 -15.12 -24.13 -26.60
N TYR A 98 -14.78 -24.10 -27.86
CA TYR A 98 -14.42 -22.87 -28.59
C TYR A 98 -14.56 -23.07 -30.10
N SER A 99 -14.68 -21.98 -30.83
CA SER A 99 -14.78 -21.99 -32.31
C SER A 99 -14.09 -20.73 -32.86
N PRO A 100 -13.29 -20.82 -33.97
CA PRO A 100 -12.98 -22.04 -34.73
C PRO A 100 -12.00 -22.96 -33.99
N MET A 101 -12.11 -24.27 -34.27
CA MET A 101 -11.19 -25.28 -33.73
C MET A 101 -9.77 -25.06 -34.22
N LYS A 102 -8.79 -25.24 -33.34
CA LYS A 102 -7.35 -25.23 -33.63
C LYS A 102 -6.75 -26.58 -33.33
N TYR A 103 -5.70 -26.90 -34.04
CA TYR A 103 -5.01 -28.18 -33.97
C TYR A 103 -3.54 -27.96 -33.58
N TRP A 104 -2.91 -28.98 -32.99
CA TRP A 104 -1.49 -28.96 -32.75
C TRP A 104 -0.70 -28.85 -34.05
N PRO A 105 0.41 -28.08 -34.12
CA PRO A 105 1.30 -28.05 -35.28
C PRO A 105 1.93 -29.42 -35.52
N ASP A 106 2.03 -29.80 -36.79
CA ASP A 106 2.66 -31.05 -37.20
C ASP A 106 4.21 -30.96 -37.18
N ASN A 107 4.74 -29.76 -37.34
CA ASN A 107 6.17 -29.53 -37.33
C ASN A 107 6.72 -29.62 -35.89
N LYS A 108 7.60 -30.60 -35.62
CA LYS A 108 8.22 -30.82 -34.31
C LYS A 108 9.09 -29.66 -33.79
N LYS A 109 9.43 -28.69 -34.65
CA LYS A 109 10.15 -27.46 -34.24
C LYS A 109 9.21 -26.36 -33.81
N ASP A 110 7.92 -26.51 -34.07
CA ASP A 110 6.91 -25.51 -33.72
C ASP A 110 6.41 -25.75 -32.30
N CYS A 111 6.34 -24.69 -31.54
CA CYS A 111 5.74 -24.70 -30.21
C CYS A 111 4.71 -23.58 -30.08
N VAL A 112 3.74 -23.77 -29.19
CA VAL A 112 2.68 -22.82 -28.92
C VAL A 112 2.76 -22.36 -27.48
N SER A 113 2.79 -21.05 -27.28
CA SER A 113 2.78 -20.44 -25.95
C SER A 113 1.42 -19.80 -25.69
N PHE A 114 0.81 -20.14 -24.54
CA PHE A 114 -0.55 -19.77 -24.20
C PHE A 114 -0.63 -18.83 -22.99
N PHE A 115 -1.57 -17.89 -23.06
CA PHE A 115 -1.89 -16.91 -22.02
C PHE A 115 -3.41 -16.85 -21.87
N ALA A 116 -3.90 -16.79 -20.64
CA ALA A 116 -5.34 -16.76 -20.42
C ALA A 116 -5.74 -15.73 -19.37
N TYR A 117 -6.95 -15.19 -19.49
CA TYR A 117 -7.54 -14.27 -18.53
C TYR A 117 -9.05 -14.55 -18.38
N ALA A 118 -9.64 -14.13 -17.27
CA ALA A 118 -11.08 -14.23 -17.04
C ALA A 118 -11.58 -13.05 -16.18
N PRO A 119 -12.85 -12.63 -16.36
CA PRO A 119 -13.83 -13.13 -17.35
C PRO A 119 -13.50 -12.71 -18.78
N TYR A 120 -13.95 -13.47 -19.75
CA TYR A 120 -13.79 -13.13 -21.16
C TYR A 120 -14.49 -11.81 -21.51
N VAL A 121 -13.85 -10.98 -22.32
CA VAL A 121 -14.40 -9.75 -22.87
C VAL A 121 -14.28 -9.75 -24.39
N ASP A 122 -15.41 -9.51 -25.08
CA ASP A 122 -15.43 -9.38 -26.52
C ASP A 122 -14.94 -7.99 -26.95
N GLU A 123 -13.83 -7.92 -27.67
CA GLU A 123 -13.29 -6.65 -28.21
C GLU A 123 -14.22 -5.93 -29.20
N LYS A 124 -15.15 -6.66 -29.81
CA LYS A 124 -16.12 -6.07 -30.73
C LYS A 124 -17.21 -5.26 -30.02
N VAL A 125 -17.39 -5.51 -28.72
CA VAL A 125 -18.30 -4.71 -27.88
C VAL A 125 -17.61 -3.41 -27.48
N THR A 126 -18.03 -2.28 -28.04
CA THR A 126 -17.37 -0.98 -27.87
C THR A 126 -17.76 -0.23 -26.59
N SER A 127 -18.92 -0.51 -26.01
CA SER A 127 -19.39 0.12 -24.78
C SER A 127 -19.21 -0.78 -23.55
N GLY A 128 -18.70 -0.21 -22.47
CA GLY A 128 -18.52 -0.94 -21.19
C GLY A 128 -17.48 -2.05 -21.23
N ARG A 129 -16.61 -2.05 -22.22
CA ARG A 129 -15.56 -3.05 -22.38
C ARG A 129 -14.46 -2.87 -21.34
N ASN A 130 -14.14 -3.94 -20.63
CA ASN A 130 -13.03 -4.01 -19.69
C ASN A 130 -12.64 -5.48 -19.46
N PRO A 131 -11.38 -5.89 -19.68
CA PRO A 131 -10.20 -5.09 -20.03
C PRO A 131 -10.11 -4.72 -21.52
N THR A 132 -9.11 -3.88 -21.83
CA THR A 132 -8.62 -3.66 -23.21
C THR A 132 -7.28 -4.37 -23.38
N PHE A 133 -6.95 -4.76 -24.61
CA PHE A 133 -5.81 -5.63 -24.87
C PHE A 133 -4.74 -4.96 -25.75
N SER A 134 -3.50 -5.45 -25.67
CA SER A 134 -2.53 -5.25 -26.73
C SER A 134 -3.09 -5.83 -28.04
N GLY A 135 -2.94 -5.12 -29.15
CA GLY A 135 -3.48 -5.57 -30.45
C GLY A 135 -2.89 -6.89 -30.94
N SER A 136 -3.57 -7.54 -31.91
CA SER A 136 -3.16 -8.83 -32.47
C SER A 136 -1.77 -8.84 -33.13
N THR A 137 -1.23 -7.66 -33.45
CA THR A 137 0.13 -7.48 -34.00
C THR A 137 1.15 -7.02 -32.98
N ALA A 138 0.74 -6.83 -31.72
CA ALA A 138 1.65 -6.42 -30.67
C ALA A 138 2.69 -7.51 -30.41
N LYS A 139 3.95 -7.09 -30.23
CA LYS A 139 5.08 -7.98 -30.00
C LYS A 139 5.34 -8.18 -28.52
N GLY A 140 5.80 -9.37 -28.16
CA GLY A 140 6.13 -9.77 -26.80
C GLY A 140 4.95 -10.37 -26.04
N TYR A 141 5.01 -10.28 -24.73
CA TYR A 141 3.93 -10.76 -23.86
C TYR A 141 2.64 -9.95 -24.08
N PRO A 142 1.47 -10.62 -24.11
CA PRO A 142 0.19 -9.93 -24.10
C PRO A 142 0.05 -9.00 -22.89
N THR A 143 -0.64 -7.89 -23.08
CA THR A 143 -0.98 -6.97 -21.99
C THR A 143 -2.48 -6.72 -21.93
N LEU A 144 -2.98 -6.52 -20.71
CA LEU A 144 -4.37 -6.20 -20.41
C LEU A 144 -4.40 -4.87 -19.67
N THR A 145 -4.99 -3.83 -20.24
CA THR A 145 -5.26 -2.60 -19.48
C THR A 145 -6.65 -2.71 -18.87
N TYR A 146 -6.70 -2.76 -17.56
CA TYR A 146 -7.92 -2.94 -16.77
C TYR A 146 -8.28 -1.66 -16.02
N SER A 147 -9.57 -1.39 -15.90
CA SER A 147 -10.09 -0.27 -15.09
C SER A 147 -11.06 -0.80 -14.04
N VAL A 148 -10.81 -0.46 -12.80
CA VAL A 148 -11.73 -0.73 -11.69
C VAL A 148 -12.79 0.36 -11.69
N SER A 149 -14.04 0.00 -11.41
CA SER A 149 -15.12 0.97 -11.25
C SER A 149 -14.90 1.85 -10.01
N ASN A 150 -15.37 3.08 -10.05
CA ASN A 150 -15.39 3.94 -8.87
C ASN A 150 -16.53 3.62 -7.88
N SER A 151 -17.32 2.59 -8.17
CA SER A 151 -18.44 2.11 -7.34
C SER A 151 -18.35 0.61 -7.13
N THR A 152 -18.43 0.15 -5.88
CA THR A 152 -18.26 -1.27 -5.54
C THR A 152 -19.30 -2.20 -6.16
N LYS A 153 -20.50 -1.70 -6.49
CA LYS A 153 -21.52 -2.52 -7.16
C LYS A 153 -21.12 -3.05 -8.52
N ASP A 154 -20.19 -2.34 -9.18
CA ASP A 154 -19.72 -2.67 -10.52
C ASP A 154 -18.32 -3.31 -10.51
N HIS A 155 -17.79 -3.60 -9.31
CA HIS A 155 -16.52 -4.29 -9.18
C HIS A 155 -16.63 -5.72 -9.70
N LYS A 156 -15.60 -6.14 -10.40
CA LYS A 156 -15.43 -7.50 -10.90
C LYS A 156 -14.03 -7.99 -10.58
N ASP A 157 -13.95 -9.24 -10.20
CA ASP A 157 -12.68 -9.92 -10.06
C ASP A 157 -12.05 -10.15 -11.43
N LEU A 158 -10.72 -10.12 -11.48
CA LEU A 158 -9.93 -10.42 -12.67
C LEU A 158 -8.97 -11.56 -12.37
N LEU A 159 -9.02 -12.59 -13.18
CA LEU A 159 -8.07 -13.69 -13.15
C LEU A 159 -7.12 -13.61 -14.34
N ALA A 160 -5.87 -14.04 -14.13
CA ALA A 160 -4.91 -14.29 -15.21
C ALA A 160 -4.16 -15.59 -14.94
N SER A 161 -3.76 -16.27 -16.00
CA SER A 161 -3.04 -17.54 -15.87
C SER A 161 -1.55 -17.34 -15.65
N VAL A 162 -0.92 -18.35 -15.05
CA VAL A 162 0.51 -18.57 -15.30
C VAL A 162 0.64 -18.94 -16.78
N PRO A 163 1.55 -18.30 -17.56
CA PRO A 163 1.78 -18.65 -18.96
C PRO A 163 2.22 -20.09 -19.13
N LEU A 164 1.79 -20.70 -20.22
CA LEU A 164 2.19 -22.03 -20.64
C LEU A 164 3.07 -21.88 -21.87
N LEU A 165 4.37 -21.66 -21.65
CA LEU A 165 5.31 -21.40 -22.74
C LEU A 165 5.77 -22.70 -23.40
N ASP A 166 6.04 -22.62 -24.71
CA ASP A 166 6.70 -23.64 -25.53
C ASP A 166 6.05 -25.03 -25.47
N ARG A 167 4.73 -25.05 -25.58
CA ARG A 167 3.96 -26.30 -25.56
C ARG A 167 3.94 -26.96 -26.93
N THR A 168 4.17 -28.27 -26.91
CA THR A 168 4.01 -29.18 -28.03
C THR A 168 3.02 -30.27 -27.63
N TYR A 169 2.52 -31.04 -28.58
CA TYR A 169 1.68 -32.19 -28.28
C TYR A 169 2.38 -33.18 -27.32
N GLU A 170 3.67 -33.40 -27.55
CA GLU A 170 4.47 -34.37 -26.78
C GLU A 170 4.73 -33.92 -25.34
N ASN A 171 4.90 -32.61 -25.09
CA ASN A 171 5.20 -32.11 -23.74
C ASN A 171 3.94 -31.73 -22.95
N THR A 172 2.76 -32.00 -23.48
CA THR A 172 1.48 -31.82 -22.81
C THR A 172 0.78 -33.17 -22.59
N ALA A 173 0.14 -33.38 -21.44
CA ALA A 173 -0.52 -34.64 -21.10
C ALA A 173 -1.70 -34.93 -22.05
N GLY A 174 -1.45 -35.68 -23.12
CA GLY A 174 -2.45 -36.01 -24.15
C GLY A 174 -2.95 -34.80 -24.94
N GLY A 175 -2.08 -33.80 -25.15
CA GLY A 175 -2.40 -32.58 -25.90
C GLY A 175 -3.36 -31.62 -25.20
N ARG A 176 -3.65 -31.79 -23.92
CA ARG A 176 -4.52 -30.90 -23.14
C ARG A 176 -3.77 -29.75 -22.51
N ILE A 177 -4.24 -28.53 -22.74
CA ILE A 177 -3.73 -27.30 -22.14
C ILE A 177 -4.50 -27.00 -20.85
N GLY A 178 -3.82 -27.07 -19.70
CA GLY A 178 -4.42 -26.81 -18.38
C GLY A 178 -3.99 -25.46 -17.81
N PHE A 179 -4.89 -24.47 -17.77
CA PHE A 179 -4.60 -23.16 -17.18
C PHE A 179 -4.80 -23.19 -15.67
N THR A 180 -3.78 -22.77 -14.92
CA THR A 180 -3.91 -22.38 -13.52
C THR A 180 -4.15 -20.88 -13.45
N MET A 181 -5.37 -20.50 -13.12
CA MET A 181 -5.79 -19.10 -13.01
C MET A 181 -5.52 -18.59 -11.60
N LYS A 182 -5.03 -17.38 -11.50
CA LYS A 182 -4.75 -16.69 -10.23
C LYS A 182 -5.52 -15.37 -10.19
N HIS A 183 -5.97 -14.97 -9.01
CA HIS A 183 -6.55 -13.64 -8.81
C HIS A 183 -5.50 -12.56 -9.10
N ALA A 184 -5.86 -11.61 -9.94
CA ALA A 184 -4.96 -10.54 -10.35
C ALA A 184 -5.12 -9.27 -9.51
N LEU A 185 -6.28 -9.07 -8.90
CA LEU A 185 -6.58 -7.95 -8.00
C LEU A 185 -6.37 -8.36 -6.54
N SER A 186 -6.46 -7.40 -5.64
CA SER A 186 -6.54 -7.60 -4.19
C SER A 186 -7.99 -7.41 -3.76
N ARG A 187 -8.50 -8.29 -2.89
CA ARG A 187 -9.83 -8.16 -2.30
C ARG A 187 -9.76 -7.47 -0.94
N VAL A 188 -10.64 -6.51 -0.70
CA VAL A 188 -10.77 -5.82 0.58
C VAL A 188 -12.23 -5.88 1.03
N LYS A 189 -12.48 -6.56 2.14
CA LYS A 189 -13.78 -6.56 2.83
C LYS A 189 -13.75 -5.54 3.96
N ILE A 190 -14.73 -4.66 4.02
CA ILE A 190 -14.85 -3.68 5.09
C ILE A 190 -16.11 -3.94 5.90
N SER A 191 -15.92 -4.09 7.20
CA SER A 191 -16.98 -4.21 8.21
C SER A 191 -16.84 -3.11 9.26
N ILE A 192 -17.88 -2.91 10.11
CA ILE A 192 -17.89 -1.85 11.10
C ILE A 192 -18.53 -2.29 12.42
N LYS A 193 -17.97 -1.79 13.51
CA LYS A 193 -18.56 -1.76 14.85
C LYS A 193 -18.61 -0.32 15.36
N SER A 194 -19.51 -0.02 16.29
CA SER A 194 -19.61 1.31 16.90
C SER A 194 -20.00 1.21 18.37
N GLU A 195 -19.38 2.04 19.20
CA GLU A 195 -19.77 2.23 20.60
C GLU A 195 -21.10 3.00 20.74
N MET A 196 -21.53 3.65 19.65
CA MET A 196 -22.76 4.46 19.59
C MET A 196 -23.63 3.97 18.45
N ALA A 197 -24.94 4.18 18.58
CA ALA A 197 -25.84 3.97 17.45
C ALA A 197 -25.59 5.03 16.37
N ILE A 198 -25.20 4.58 15.18
CA ILE A 198 -24.85 5.46 14.05
C ILE A 198 -25.53 5.02 12.76
N LYS A 199 -25.68 5.94 11.83
CA LYS A 199 -26.09 5.69 10.45
C LYS A 199 -24.94 6.03 9.51
N ILE A 200 -24.50 5.07 8.70
CA ILE A 200 -23.47 5.30 7.70
C ILE A 200 -24.04 6.10 6.54
N VAL A 201 -23.35 7.18 6.18
CA VAL A 201 -23.72 8.05 5.06
C VAL A 201 -22.89 7.72 3.84
N THR A 202 -21.56 7.67 3.98
CA THR A 202 -20.64 7.28 2.91
C THR A 202 -19.48 6.47 3.47
N LEU A 203 -18.98 5.55 2.64
CA LEU A 203 -17.73 4.84 2.84
C LEU A 203 -16.97 4.83 1.52
N GLY A 204 -15.68 5.08 1.54
CA GLY A 204 -14.84 5.01 0.36
C GLY A 204 -13.39 4.76 0.69
N ILE A 205 -12.65 4.33 -0.32
CA ILE A 205 -11.19 4.29 -0.30
C ILE A 205 -10.71 5.33 -1.29
N ILE A 206 -9.99 6.32 -0.83
CA ILE A 206 -9.48 7.44 -1.64
C ILE A 206 -7.99 7.28 -1.93
N ASN A 207 -7.49 7.98 -2.94
CA ASN A 207 -6.11 7.87 -3.44
C ASN A 207 -5.74 6.46 -3.95
N VAL A 208 -6.66 5.78 -4.63
CA VAL A 208 -6.39 4.50 -5.27
C VAL A 208 -6.31 4.66 -6.78
N PRO A 209 -5.38 3.97 -7.46
CA PRO A 209 -5.36 3.93 -8.91
C PRO A 209 -6.57 3.14 -9.41
N MET A 210 -7.23 3.66 -10.44
CA MET A 210 -8.41 3.05 -11.03
C MET A 210 -8.14 2.42 -12.40
N THR A 211 -6.93 2.57 -12.93
CA THR A 211 -6.52 1.94 -14.19
C THR A 211 -5.07 1.49 -14.06
N ALA A 212 -4.79 0.27 -14.50
CA ALA A 212 -3.43 -0.26 -14.57
C ALA A 212 -3.30 -1.27 -15.73
N THR A 213 -2.07 -1.55 -16.14
CA THR A 213 -1.76 -2.54 -17.16
C THR A 213 -1.15 -3.79 -16.51
N LEU A 214 -1.78 -4.93 -16.73
CA LEU A 214 -1.23 -6.24 -16.44
C LEU A 214 -0.39 -6.69 -17.64
N THR A 215 0.83 -7.12 -17.38
CA THR A 215 1.74 -7.69 -18.36
C THR A 215 2.08 -9.12 -17.96
N PHE A 216 1.87 -10.09 -18.84
CA PHE A 216 2.34 -11.44 -18.62
C PHE A 216 3.87 -11.50 -18.64
N ASN A 217 4.45 -12.48 -17.98
CA ASN A 217 5.89 -12.74 -17.92
C ASN A 217 6.13 -14.25 -17.75
N ASP A 218 7.38 -14.70 -17.72
CA ASP A 218 7.73 -16.13 -17.66
C ASP A 218 7.11 -16.90 -16.49
N SER A 219 6.86 -16.23 -15.36
CA SER A 219 6.40 -16.87 -14.12
C SER A 219 4.95 -16.57 -13.76
N GLY A 220 4.27 -15.73 -14.55
CA GLY A 220 2.90 -15.29 -14.26
C GLY A 220 2.57 -13.97 -14.93
N PHE A 221 2.31 -12.96 -14.13
CA PHE A 221 1.99 -11.61 -14.58
C PHE A 221 2.32 -10.58 -13.49
N SER A 222 2.43 -9.33 -13.91
CA SER A 222 2.68 -8.19 -13.02
C SER A 222 1.87 -6.98 -13.43
N TRP A 223 1.59 -6.13 -12.46
CA TRP A 223 0.91 -4.86 -12.69
C TRP A 223 1.90 -3.70 -12.84
N GLY A 224 1.55 -2.74 -13.71
CA GLY A 224 2.28 -1.50 -13.90
C GLY A 224 1.43 -0.41 -14.53
N LYS A 225 2.04 0.74 -14.80
CA LYS A 225 1.36 1.87 -15.45
C LYS A 225 0.06 2.28 -14.75
N TYR A 226 0.13 2.45 -13.43
CA TYR A 226 -1.01 2.89 -12.63
C TYR A 226 -1.39 4.33 -12.98
N THR A 227 -2.67 4.55 -13.26
CA THR A 227 -3.21 5.87 -13.64
C THR A 227 -4.60 6.09 -13.06
N ASN A 228 -5.15 7.29 -13.26
CA ASN A 228 -6.50 7.67 -12.82
C ASN A 228 -6.71 7.49 -11.31
N THR A 229 -5.75 7.99 -10.50
CA THR A 229 -5.87 7.94 -9.04
C THR A 229 -7.05 8.79 -8.57
N THR A 230 -8.02 8.17 -7.92
CA THR A 230 -9.24 8.82 -7.42
C THR A 230 -9.86 8.06 -6.26
N SER A 231 -11.12 8.32 -5.97
CA SER A 231 -11.88 7.68 -4.89
C SER A 231 -12.74 6.54 -5.43
N CYS A 232 -12.74 5.42 -4.72
CA CYS A 232 -13.62 4.30 -4.94
C CYS A 232 -14.65 4.23 -3.81
N MET A 233 -15.93 4.41 -4.13
CA MET A 233 -17.00 4.53 -3.16
C MET A 233 -17.77 3.23 -2.99
N ALA A 234 -18.09 2.87 -1.75
CA ALA A 234 -19.02 1.78 -1.46
C ALA A 234 -20.42 2.14 -1.92
N THR A 235 -21.06 1.21 -2.60
CA THR A 235 -22.50 1.30 -2.85
C THR A 235 -23.22 0.69 -1.65
N LEU A 236 -23.75 1.56 -0.80
CA LEU A 236 -24.52 1.18 0.36
C LEU A 236 -25.99 1.03 -0.03
N SER A 237 -26.65 -0.05 0.40
CA SER A 237 -28.09 -0.24 0.20
C SER A 237 -28.90 0.63 1.18
N GLY A 238 -29.06 1.90 0.84
CA GLY A 238 -29.71 2.89 1.68
C GLY A 238 -28.84 3.35 2.86
N SER A 239 -29.46 3.92 3.90
CA SER A 239 -28.74 4.27 5.13
C SER A 239 -28.49 3.00 5.96
N VAL A 240 -27.23 2.61 6.13
CA VAL A 240 -26.86 1.46 6.95
C VAL A 240 -26.81 1.86 8.41
N SER A 241 -27.73 1.34 9.23
CA SER A 241 -27.72 1.53 10.68
C SER A 241 -26.77 0.54 11.34
N VAL A 242 -25.96 1.03 12.28
CA VAL A 242 -25.04 0.23 13.11
C VAL A 242 -25.42 0.47 14.58
N PRO A 243 -25.93 -0.55 15.28
CA PRO A 243 -26.28 -0.43 16.68
C PRO A 243 -25.06 -0.18 17.56
N ALA A 244 -25.29 0.48 18.70
CA ALA A 244 -24.25 0.64 19.71
C ALA A 244 -23.82 -0.71 20.26
N ASN A 245 -22.51 -0.90 20.40
CA ASN A 245 -21.90 -2.08 21.03
C ASN A 245 -22.39 -3.45 20.49
N ALA A 246 -22.68 -3.51 19.18
CA ALA A 246 -23.10 -4.76 18.54
C ALA A 246 -22.07 -5.88 18.72
N ALA A 247 -22.52 -7.09 19.06
CA ALA A 247 -21.65 -8.25 19.25
C ALA A 247 -20.89 -8.61 17.96
N GLN A 248 -21.55 -8.52 16.80
CA GLN A 248 -20.98 -8.79 15.49
C GLN A 248 -20.75 -7.51 14.71
N ALA A 249 -19.67 -7.47 13.92
CA ALA A 249 -19.43 -6.40 12.98
C ALA A 249 -20.48 -6.45 11.85
N LYS A 250 -20.85 -5.26 11.36
CA LYS A 250 -21.74 -5.10 10.21
C LYS A 250 -20.90 -5.02 8.95
N ASP A 251 -21.11 -5.92 8.00
CA ASP A 251 -20.46 -5.83 6.69
C ASP A 251 -21.00 -4.64 5.91
N LEU A 252 -20.09 -3.90 5.29
CA LEU A 252 -20.39 -2.69 4.53
C LEU A 252 -20.14 -2.84 3.04
N ALA A 253 -18.95 -3.29 2.65
CA ALA A 253 -18.58 -3.36 1.25
C ALA A 253 -17.41 -4.32 0.99
N THR A 254 -17.36 -4.85 -0.24
CA THR A 254 -16.21 -5.56 -0.80
C THR A 254 -15.66 -4.78 -1.96
N TYR A 255 -14.35 -4.61 -1.98
CA TYR A 255 -13.62 -3.93 -3.05
C TYR A 255 -12.67 -4.91 -3.72
N PHE A 256 -12.54 -4.79 -5.05
CA PHE A 256 -11.44 -5.37 -5.82
C PHE A 256 -10.58 -4.23 -6.31
N LEU A 257 -9.33 -4.16 -5.84
CA LEU A 257 -8.42 -3.06 -6.09
C LEU A 257 -7.10 -3.57 -6.68
N PHE A 258 -6.37 -2.69 -7.35
CA PHE A 258 -5.03 -3.04 -7.80
C PHE A 258 -4.08 -3.25 -6.64
N PRO A 259 -3.21 -4.28 -6.70
CA PRO A 259 -2.11 -4.43 -5.78
C PRO A 259 -1.19 -3.22 -5.94
N ASN A 260 -1.15 -2.39 -4.93
CA ASN A 260 -0.41 -1.13 -4.99
C ASN A 260 0.04 -0.72 -3.59
N LYS A 261 1.23 -0.15 -3.54
CA LYS A 261 1.80 0.50 -2.37
C LYS A 261 1.34 1.97 -2.21
N ALA A 262 0.27 2.37 -2.87
CA ALA A 262 -0.23 3.74 -2.82
C ALA A 262 -0.71 4.13 -1.43
N SER A 263 -0.68 5.44 -1.16
CA SER A 263 -1.18 6.08 0.05
C SER A 263 -2.72 6.13 0.08
N ALA A 264 -3.36 4.96 0.04
CA ALA A 264 -4.81 4.84 0.13
C ALA A 264 -5.29 5.26 1.52
N ILE A 265 -6.46 5.89 1.55
CA ILE A 265 -7.12 6.36 2.77
C ILE A 265 -8.53 5.80 2.80
N ILE A 266 -8.95 5.26 3.95
CA ILE A 266 -10.34 4.92 4.18
C ILE A 266 -11.05 6.19 4.66
N SER A 267 -12.13 6.56 3.99
CA SER A 267 -12.98 7.72 4.33
C SER A 267 -14.36 7.23 4.70
N LEU A 268 -14.79 7.56 5.92
CA LEU A 268 -16.09 7.20 6.48
C LEU A 268 -16.84 8.46 6.88
N THR A 269 -18.08 8.61 6.41
CA THR A 269 -19.02 9.63 6.93
C THR A 269 -20.21 8.93 7.56
N TYR A 270 -20.51 9.29 8.77
CA TYR A 270 -21.64 8.74 9.52
C TYR A 270 -22.39 9.86 10.28
N ARG A 271 -23.56 9.54 10.77
CA ARG A 271 -24.35 10.38 11.67
C ARG A 271 -24.72 9.59 12.90
N GLN A 272 -24.55 10.17 14.07
CA GLN A 272 -25.06 9.56 15.29
C GLN A 272 -26.58 9.58 15.31
N GLU A 273 -27.17 8.55 15.87
CA GLU A 273 -28.63 8.51 16.00
C GLU A 273 -29.12 9.61 16.96
N GLY A 274 -30.12 10.36 16.50
CA GLY A 274 -30.62 11.55 17.21
C GLY A 274 -29.95 12.87 16.81
N GLU A 275 -28.78 12.83 16.13
CA GLU A 275 -28.09 14.03 15.66
C GLU A 275 -28.47 14.40 14.21
N SER A 276 -28.40 15.71 13.88
CA SER A 276 -28.65 16.20 12.52
C SER A 276 -27.39 16.33 11.69
N SER A 277 -26.22 16.46 12.32
CA SER A 277 -24.94 16.69 11.65
C SER A 277 -24.23 15.40 11.28
N ASN A 278 -23.51 15.42 10.15
CA ASN A 278 -22.66 14.33 9.74
C ASN A 278 -21.26 14.50 10.33
N VAL A 279 -20.63 13.39 10.69
CA VAL A 279 -19.24 13.29 11.13
C VAL A 279 -18.46 12.57 10.05
N SER A 280 -17.39 13.18 9.55
CA SER A 280 -16.48 12.56 8.60
C SER A 280 -15.16 12.20 9.28
N ARG A 281 -14.68 10.98 9.03
CA ARG A 281 -13.42 10.46 9.55
C ARG A 281 -12.63 9.83 8.42
N GLN A 282 -11.31 9.96 8.51
CA GLN A 282 -10.38 9.35 7.58
C GLN A 282 -9.30 8.62 8.37
N THR A 283 -8.86 7.51 7.85
CA THR A 283 -7.75 6.74 8.41
C THR A 283 -6.91 6.17 7.28
N ASP A 284 -5.62 5.99 7.54
CA ASP A 284 -4.73 5.38 6.57
C ASP A 284 -5.14 3.93 6.32
N PHE A 285 -4.91 3.48 5.11
CA PHE A 285 -5.08 2.08 4.77
C PHE A 285 -4.04 1.25 5.55
N PRO A 286 -4.45 0.20 6.26
CA PRO A 286 -3.62 -0.41 7.31
C PRO A 286 -2.40 -1.18 6.79
N THR A 287 -2.41 -1.61 5.51
CA THR A 287 -1.33 -2.40 4.91
C THR A 287 -1.32 -2.27 3.39
N ASP A 288 -0.29 -2.85 2.76
CA ASP A 288 -0.19 -2.91 1.31
C ASP A 288 -1.23 -3.86 0.72
N LEU A 289 -1.71 -3.51 -0.48
CA LEU A 289 -2.53 -4.40 -1.28
C LEU A 289 -1.62 -5.34 -2.06
N VAL A 290 -1.73 -6.63 -1.78
CA VAL A 290 -0.93 -7.68 -2.41
C VAL A 290 -1.75 -8.40 -3.47
N GLN A 291 -1.11 -8.67 -4.61
CA GLN A 291 -1.75 -9.35 -5.74
C GLN A 291 -2.28 -10.73 -5.35
N GLY A 292 -3.57 -10.95 -5.59
CA GLY A 292 -4.22 -12.21 -5.32
C GLY A 292 -4.41 -12.54 -3.84
N GLU A 293 -4.30 -11.53 -2.97
CA GLU A 293 -4.54 -11.70 -1.54
C GLU A 293 -5.74 -10.90 -1.08
N GLY A 294 -6.43 -11.44 -0.07
CA GLY A 294 -7.59 -10.84 0.56
C GLY A 294 -7.29 -10.24 1.92
N MET A 295 -8.01 -9.17 2.23
CA MET A 295 -7.93 -8.47 3.51
C MET A 295 -9.32 -8.17 4.05
N SER A 296 -9.53 -8.44 5.34
CA SER A 296 -10.70 -8.02 6.09
C SER A 296 -10.34 -6.86 6.99
N ILE A 297 -11.02 -5.73 6.80
CA ILE A 297 -10.84 -4.50 7.58
C ILE A 297 -12.08 -4.30 8.43
N GLN A 298 -11.91 -4.21 9.74
CA GLN A 298 -12.96 -3.81 10.67
C GLN A 298 -12.73 -2.37 11.13
N LEU A 299 -13.67 -1.50 10.84
CA LEU A 299 -13.73 -0.14 11.34
C LEU A 299 -14.40 -0.15 12.72
N ASN A 300 -13.80 0.52 13.70
CA ASN A 300 -14.37 0.63 15.03
C ASN A 300 -14.58 2.11 15.36
N VAL A 301 -15.83 2.56 15.31
CA VAL A 301 -16.22 3.93 15.67
C VAL A 301 -16.38 4.00 17.17
N LYS A 302 -15.56 4.85 17.80
CA LYS A 302 -15.59 5.11 19.25
C LYS A 302 -15.99 6.55 19.51
N LYS A 303 -16.37 6.86 20.75
CA LYS A 303 -16.59 8.24 21.17
C LYS A 303 -15.39 9.14 20.85
N GLY A 304 -14.17 8.59 21.04
CA GLY A 304 -12.92 9.29 20.80
C GLY A 304 -12.40 9.27 19.36
N GLY A 305 -13.03 8.59 18.42
CA GLY A 305 -12.51 8.53 17.03
C GLY A 305 -12.80 7.24 16.29
N LEU A 306 -12.00 6.98 15.26
CA LEU A 306 -12.07 5.79 14.40
C LEU A 306 -10.79 4.99 14.55
N SER A 307 -10.91 3.70 14.82
CA SER A 307 -9.77 2.77 14.77
C SER A 307 -10.03 1.66 13.74
N VAL A 308 -8.95 1.07 13.25
CA VAL A 308 -8.97 0.07 12.20
C VAL A 308 -8.26 -1.19 12.69
N THR A 309 -8.87 -2.33 12.44
CA THR A 309 -8.25 -3.65 12.60
C THR A 309 -8.23 -4.32 11.24
N ALA A 310 -7.08 -4.77 10.78
CA ALA A 310 -6.95 -5.50 9.53
C ALA A 310 -6.45 -6.92 9.81
N THR A 311 -7.07 -7.89 9.15
CA THR A 311 -6.69 -9.30 9.21
C THR A 311 -6.59 -9.85 7.80
N ALA A 312 -5.76 -10.86 7.61
CA ALA A 312 -5.75 -11.61 6.36
C ALA A 312 -7.14 -12.23 6.13
N ASP A 313 -7.61 -12.14 4.90
CA ASP A 313 -8.81 -12.85 4.48
C ASP A 313 -8.39 -14.20 3.91
N THR A 314 -8.27 -15.19 4.79
CA THR A 314 -7.82 -16.56 4.47
C THR A 314 -8.80 -17.33 3.58
N GLU A 315 -10.00 -16.80 3.40
CA GLU A 315 -10.99 -17.40 2.49
C GLU A 315 -10.75 -17.02 1.03
N TRP A 316 -9.80 -16.13 0.75
CA TRP A 316 -9.48 -15.67 -0.59
C TRP A 316 -7.98 -15.43 -0.74
N GLY A 317 -7.43 -15.84 -1.86
CA GLY A 317 -6.02 -15.57 -2.16
C GLY A 317 -5.34 -16.71 -2.92
N ASN A 318 -4.11 -16.46 -3.28
CA ASN A 318 -3.24 -17.40 -4.00
C ASN A 318 -2.44 -18.31 -3.04
N GLY A 319 -2.86 -18.41 -1.78
CA GLY A 319 -2.25 -19.27 -0.77
C GLY A 319 -1.10 -18.62 0.02
N GLY A 320 -0.99 -17.28 0.01
CA GLY A 320 -0.03 -16.55 0.85
C GLY A 320 -0.56 -16.30 2.27
N GLU A 321 0.30 -16.38 3.28
CA GLU A 321 -0.02 -15.88 4.62
C GLU A 321 0.19 -14.36 4.65
N GLN A 322 -0.87 -13.60 4.94
CA GLN A 322 -0.74 -12.17 5.22
C GLN A 322 -0.42 -11.93 6.69
N ALA A 323 0.52 -11.05 6.94
CA ALA A 323 0.77 -10.56 8.29
C ALA A 323 -0.47 -9.84 8.82
N VAL A 324 -0.96 -10.25 9.98
CA VAL A 324 -2.00 -9.53 10.70
C VAL A 324 -1.44 -8.19 11.14
N VAL A 325 -1.95 -7.10 10.58
CA VAL A 325 -1.65 -5.75 11.05
C VAL A 325 -2.82 -5.31 11.92
N SER A 326 -2.68 -5.44 13.23
CA SER A 326 -3.62 -4.82 14.14
C SER A 326 -3.03 -3.48 14.60
N ASP A 327 -3.56 -2.39 14.06
CA ASP A 327 -3.51 -1.13 14.77
C ASP A 327 -4.55 -1.23 15.89
N VAL A 328 -4.16 -1.86 16.99
CA VAL A 328 -4.97 -1.82 18.21
C VAL A 328 -4.99 -0.37 18.64
N ALA A 329 -6.12 0.31 18.39
CA ALA A 329 -6.31 1.62 18.98
C ALA A 329 -6.34 1.45 20.48
N ILE A 330 -5.27 1.88 21.13
CA ILE A 330 -5.26 2.04 22.57
C ILE A 330 -6.34 3.08 22.88
N PRO A 331 -7.14 2.87 23.92
CA PRO A 331 -8.14 3.86 24.33
C PRO A 331 -7.48 5.24 24.44
N GLY A 332 -7.95 6.22 23.68
CA GLY A 332 -7.35 7.55 23.62
C GLY A 332 -6.64 7.90 22.32
N TYR A 333 -6.32 6.93 21.47
CA TYR A 333 -5.72 7.20 20.16
C TYR A 333 -6.74 7.70 19.15
N ARG A 334 -6.36 8.75 18.42
CA ARG A 334 -7.11 9.32 17.30
C ARG A 334 -6.19 9.39 16.11
N ALA A 335 -6.27 8.41 15.22
CA ALA A 335 -5.48 8.42 13.99
C ALA A 335 -5.90 9.52 13.01
N ASP A 336 -7.14 9.95 13.10
CA ASP A 336 -7.82 10.88 12.20
C ASP A 336 -8.04 12.28 12.79
N ASP A 337 -7.84 12.46 14.10
CA ASP A 337 -7.96 13.74 14.82
C ASP A 337 -6.60 14.24 15.33
N LEU A 338 -5.53 13.95 14.59
CA LEU A 338 -4.19 14.41 14.93
C LEU A 338 -4.15 15.92 15.09
N LYS A 339 -3.59 16.41 16.18
CA LYS A 339 -3.49 17.84 16.48
C LYS A 339 -2.13 18.20 17.07
N ILE A 340 -1.80 19.47 17.00
CA ILE A 340 -0.62 20.03 17.67
C ILE A 340 -0.76 19.80 19.17
N GLY A 341 0.31 19.29 19.80
CA GLY A 341 0.33 18.94 21.22
C GLY A 341 0.10 17.45 21.51
N ASP A 342 -0.28 16.65 20.52
CA ASP A 342 -0.41 15.21 20.69
C ASP A 342 0.91 14.55 21.04
N TYR A 343 0.86 13.51 21.88
CA TYR A 343 2.04 12.70 22.20
C TYR A 343 2.35 11.73 21.06
N TYR A 344 3.64 11.56 20.80
CA TYR A 344 4.15 10.56 19.88
C TYR A 344 4.98 9.53 20.65
N TYR A 345 4.63 8.26 20.50
CA TYR A 345 5.19 7.17 21.29
C TYR A 345 6.28 6.39 20.57
N SER A 346 7.07 5.65 21.36
CA SER A 346 8.19 4.83 20.89
C SER A 346 7.82 3.75 19.86
N ASP A 347 6.54 3.42 19.73
CA ASP A 347 6.01 2.49 18.71
C ASP A 347 5.44 3.19 17.47
N GLY A 348 5.54 4.52 17.39
CA GLY A 348 5.03 5.30 16.27
C GLY A 348 3.54 5.65 16.34
N THR A 349 2.87 5.40 17.47
CA THR A 349 1.48 5.80 17.69
C THR A 349 1.39 7.19 18.31
N THR A 350 0.20 7.81 18.25
CA THR A 350 -0.08 9.13 18.81
C THR A 350 -1.24 9.07 19.80
N SER A 351 -1.29 10.04 20.72
CA SER A 351 -2.44 10.30 21.61
C SER A 351 -2.68 11.80 21.74
N ASP A 352 -3.83 12.20 22.24
CA ASP A 352 -4.26 13.60 22.30
C ASP A 352 -3.65 14.44 23.43
N GLY A 353 -2.46 14.11 23.86
CA GLY A 353 -1.65 14.96 24.75
C GLY A 353 -2.25 15.20 26.13
N GLY A 354 -3.16 14.34 26.57
CA GLY A 354 -3.85 14.42 27.85
C GLY A 354 -5.26 14.99 27.76
N TYR A 355 -5.67 15.50 26.59
CA TYR A 355 -7.04 15.88 26.33
C TYR A 355 -7.62 15.02 25.23
N ARG A 356 -8.68 14.28 25.55
CA ARG A 356 -9.47 13.59 24.54
C ARG A 356 -10.62 14.49 24.14
N LYS A 357 -10.67 14.88 22.86
CA LYS A 357 -11.81 15.56 22.28
C LYS A 357 -12.69 14.52 21.58
N TYR A 358 -13.95 14.45 21.97
CA TYR A 358 -14.94 13.60 21.34
C TYR A 358 -15.55 14.29 20.14
N TYR A 359 -16.13 13.51 19.22
CA TYR A 359 -16.75 14.05 17.99
C TYR A 359 -17.96 14.95 18.29
N ASP A 360 -18.61 14.85 19.45
CA ASP A 360 -19.66 15.74 19.93
C ASP A 360 -19.13 17.09 20.47
N GLY A 361 -17.81 17.29 20.37
CA GLY A 361 -17.15 18.51 20.84
C GLY A 361 -16.81 18.49 22.33
N THR A 362 -17.26 17.50 23.09
CA THR A 362 -16.87 17.36 24.51
C THR A 362 -15.40 16.99 24.63
N THR A 363 -14.80 17.45 25.74
CA THR A 363 -13.40 17.13 26.06
C THR A 363 -13.31 16.46 27.41
N GLU A 364 -12.42 15.49 27.52
CA GLU A 364 -12.09 14.82 28.77
C GLU A 364 -10.59 14.95 29.03
N LEU A 365 -10.21 15.34 30.25
CA LEU A 365 -8.81 15.31 30.69
C LEU A 365 -8.46 13.86 31.02
N LEU A 366 -7.55 13.28 30.28
CA LEU A 366 -6.99 11.97 30.58
C LEU A 366 -5.79 12.14 31.49
N GLU A 367 -5.64 11.24 32.47
CA GLU A 367 -4.39 11.11 33.20
C GLU A 367 -3.29 10.66 32.24
N VAL A 368 -2.34 11.56 31.98
CA VAL A 368 -1.27 11.29 31.03
C VAL A 368 -0.13 10.62 31.75
N THR A 369 0.01 9.35 31.52
CA THR A 369 1.25 8.66 31.87
C THR A 369 2.20 8.72 30.68
N PRO A 370 3.46 9.16 30.87
CA PRO A 370 4.46 9.16 29.80
C PRO A 370 4.83 7.74 29.34
N VAL A 371 4.33 6.72 30.03
CA VAL A 371 4.46 5.31 29.69
C VAL A 371 3.07 4.71 29.63
N LEU A 372 2.71 4.14 28.47
CA LEU A 372 1.50 3.33 28.34
C LEU A 372 1.90 1.87 28.27
N THR A 373 1.28 1.04 29.10
CA THR A 373 1.43 -0.42 29.04
C THR A 373 0.14 -0.99 28.48
N ASP A 374 0.24 -1.73 27.38
CA ASP A 374 -0.92 -2.39 26.77
C ASP A 374 -1.31 -3.67 27.51
N ALA A 375 -2.42 -4.30 27.10
CA ALA A 375 -2.92 -5.53 27.70
C ALA A 375 -1.95 -6.72 27.59
N SER A 376 -0.95 -6.65 26.70
CA SER A 376 0.10 -7.66 26.54
C SER A 376 1.31 -7.43 27.45
N GLY A 377 1.31 -6.32 28.21
CA GLY A 377 2.44 -5.91 29.06
C GLY A 377 3.54 -5.15 28.30
N THR A 378 3.32 -4.77 27.04
CA THR A 378 4.28 -3.97 26.26
C THR A 378 4.18 -2.52 26.64
N SER A 379 5.28 -1.94 27.11
CA SER A 379 5.35 -0.53 27.53
C SER A 379 5.73 0.37 26.34
N ARG A 380 5.08 1.52 26.23
CA ARG A 380 5.36 2.57 25.27
C ARG A 380 5.67 3.86 26.01
N THR A 381 6.72 4.53 25.59
CA THR A 381 7.10 5.81 26.17
C THR A 381 6.86 6.93 25.16
N VAL A 382 6.49 8.10 25.64
CA VAL A 382 6.43 9.30 24.79
C VAL A 382 7.87 9.66 24.41
N VAL A 383 8.11 9.82 23.10
CA VAL A 383 9.42 10.21 22.56
C VAL A 383 9.44 11.65 22.04
N GLY A 384 8.25 12.21 21.82
CA GLY A 384 8.13 13.59 21.33
C GLY A 384 6.69 14.10 21.33
N ILE A 385 6.51 15.35 20.91
CA ILE A 385 5.23 16.06 20.82
C ILE A 385 5.01 16.48 19.39
N VAL A 386 3.80 16.27 18.88
CA VAL A 386 3.41 16.74 17.53
C VAL A 386 3.36 18.27 17.52
N PHE A 387 4.15 18.89 16.68
CA PHE A 387 4.17 20.35 16.55
C PHE A 387 3.58 20.84 15.21
N HIS A 388 3.35 19.95 14.27
CA HIS A 388 2.65 20.27 13.01
C HIS A 388 1.90 19.05 12.49
N VAL A 389 0.70 19.29 11.95
CA VAL A 389 -0.18 18.26 11.40
C VAL A 389 -0.20 18.36 9.88
N GLY A 390 -0.05 17.23 9.22
CA GLY A 390 0.07 17.14 7.77
C GLY A 390 1.48 17.50 7.28
N ARG A 391 1.69 17.31 5.99
CA ARG A 391 2.94 17.70 5.33
C ARG A 391 2.92 19.19 5.03
N HIS A 392 3.96 19.91 5.42
CA HIS A 392 4.07 21.32 5.08
C HIS A 392 4.32 21.51 3.57
N LYS A 393 3.72 22.55 2.98
CA LYS A 393 3.75 22.80 1.52
C LYS A 393 5.15 23.02 0.93
N THR A 394 6.11 23.47 1.74
CA THR A 394 7.50 23.70 1.33
C THR A 394 8.42 22.52 1.68
N ASP A 395 7.89 21.47 2.30
CA ASP A 395 8.60 20.19 2.46
C ASP A 395 8.43 19.38 1.18
N THR A 396 9.45 19.37 0.34
CA THR A 396 9.48 18.63 -0.93
C THR A 396 10.30 17.34 -0.85
N ASP A 397 10.73 16.96 0.35
CA ASP A 397 11.60 15.81 0.58
C ASP A 397 10.97 14.48 0.16
N SER A 398 11.80 13.57 -0.30
CA SER A 398 11.39 12.20 -0.53
C SER A 398 11.66 11.36 0.71
N TYR A 399 10.61 10.86 1.33
CA TYR A 399 10.69 9.98 2.50
C TYR A 399 10.58 8.48 2.13
N LEU A 400 10.69 8.13 0.86
CA LEU A 400 10.48 6.76 0.37
C LEU A 400 11.47 5.72 0.95
N ASN A 401 12.68 6.17 1.31
CA ASN A 401 13.73 5.31 1.88
C ASN A 401 13.76 5.34 3.41
N THR A 402 12.70 5.82 4.04
CA THR A 402 12.56 5.90 5.49
C THR A 402 11.55 4.88 6.00
N GLY A 403 11.29 4.88 7.31
CA GLY A 403 10.22 4.09 7.91
C GLY A 403 8.81 4.59 7.58
N LEU A 404 8.68 5.75 6.91
CA LEU A 404 7.38 6.28 6.51
C LEU A 404 6.77 5.46 5.38
N LYS A 405 5.58 4.92 5.65
CA LYS A 405 4.86 4.15 4.66
C LYS A 405 4.59 5.02 3.43
N TYR A 406 5.19 4.65 2.29
CA TYR A 406 5.12 5.36 1.00
C TYR A 406 5.63 6.81 1.01
N GLY A 407 6.47 7.17 1.97
CA GLY A 407 6.98 8.53 2.09
C GLY A 407 5.91 9.56 2.50
N ARG A 408 4.78 9.11 3.04
CA ARG A 408 3.68 9.99 3.44
C ARG A 408 3.91 10.56 4.83
N VAL A 409 4.01 11.88 4.91
CA VAL A 409 4.10 12.63 6.16
C VAL A 409 2.70 12.94 6.69
N ARG A 410 2.38 12.49 7.91
CA ARG A 410 1.16 12.80 8.66
C ARG A 410 1.34 14.00 9.57
N GLY A 411 2.57 14.24 9.99
CA GLY A 411 2.93 15.34 10.86
C GLY A 411 4.41 15.33 11.22
N TYR A 412 4.79 16.28 12.05
CA TYR A 412 6.15 16.41 12.55
C TYR A 412 6.16 16.46 14.06
N VAL A 413 7.17 15.82 14.65
CA VAL A 413 7.33 15.63 16.09
C VAL A 413 8.61 16.31 16.55
N LEU A 414 8.52 17.07 17.64
CA LEU A 414 9.64 17.63 18.38
C LEU A 414 10.06 16.63 19.46
N ALA A 415 11.35 16.34 19.57
CA ALA A 415 11.89 15.53 20.65
C ALA A 415 11.60 16.14 22.02
N LEU A 416 11.40 15.29 23.05
CA LEU A 416 11.11 15.76 24.42
C LEU A 416 12.27 16.54 25.05
N LYS A 417 13.50 16.23 24.66
CA LYS A 417 14.70 16.82 25.23
C LYS A 417 15.67 17.25 24.15
N ASP A 418 16.55 18.17 24.52
CA ASP A 418 17.70 18.50 23.69
C ASP A 418 18.65 17.31 23.58
N ALA A 419 19.41 17.25 22.52
CA ALA A 419 20.60 16.42 22.49
C ALA A 419 21.59 16.89 23.58
N PRO A 420 22.27 15.97 24.30
CA PRO A 420 23.08 16.31 25.47
C PRO A 420 24.20 17.30 25.12
N GLY A 421 24.15 18.51 25.66
CA GLY A 421 25.19 19.54 25.47
C GLY A 421 24.87 20.56 24.38
N LYS A 422 25.92 21.22 23.89
CA LYS A 422 25.86 22.15 22.77
C LYS A 422 26.79 21.67 21.67
N TYR A 423 26.44 21.92 20.44
CA TYR A 423 27.14 21.41 19.26
C TYR A 423 27.53 22.52 18.32
N LEU A 424 28.67 22.36 17.67
CA LEU A 424 29.02 23.14 16.50
C LEU A 424 28.14 22.70 15.33
N TRP A 425 27.88 23.60 14.40
CA TRP A 425 27.18 23.24 13.17
C TRP A 425 28.09 22.41 12.26
N GLU A 426 29.36 22.85 12.16
CA GLU A 426 30.42 22.22 11.40
C GLU A 426 31.75 22.34 12.18
N ASP A 427 32.53 21.27 12.27
CA ASP A 427 33.84 21.22 12.92
C ASP A 427 34.86 20.49 12.06
N LYS A 428 35.72 21.23 11.40
CA LYS A 428 36.86 20.66 10.68
C LYS A 428 38.20 21.21 11.16
N GLY A 429 38.30 21.69 12.38
CA GLY A 429 39.59 22.03 13.00
C GLY A 429 40.35 23.18 12.32
N GLY A 430 39.66 24.24 11.88
CA GLY A 430 40.29 25.45 11.30
C GLY A 430 40.57 25.39 9.80
N SER A 431 40.14 24.37 9.08
CA SER A 431 40.12 24.35 7.61
C SER A 431 39.01 25.25 7.06
N PRO A 432 39.15 25.82 5.85
CA PRO A 432 38.09 26.61 5.24
C PRO A 432 36.80 25.77 5.18
N GLN A 433 35.72 26.36 5.66
CA GLN A 433 34.40 25.72 5.69
C GLN A 433 33.89 25.61 4.26
N PHE A 434 33.50 24.39 3.88
CA PHE A 434 32.93 24.15 2.56
C PHE A 434 31.41 24.05 2.70
N PRO A 435 30.64 24.68 1.80
CA PRO A 435 29.21 24.51 1.83
C PRO A 435 28.88 23.06 1.48
N VAL A 436 28.01 22.44 2.27
CA VAL A 436 27.32 21.24 1.82
C VAL A 436 26.42 21.66 0.67
N THR A 437 26.80 21.28 -0.56
CA THR A 437 26.02 21.67 -1.73
C THR A 437 24.60 21.14 -1.65
N GLY A 438 23.61 22.02 -1.84
CA GLY A 438 22.20 21.67 -1.88
C GLY A 438 21.43 21.88 -0.59
N ILE A 439 22.06 22.27 0.51
CA ILE A 439 21.34 22.72 1.71
C ILE A 439 20.57 24.00 1.38
N SER A 440 19.30 24.04 1.78
CA SER A 440 18.48 25.21 1.58
C SER A 440 18.92 26.37 2.46
N ALA A 441 19.06 27.54 1.85
CA ALA A 441 19.28 28.81 2.53
C ALA A 441 17.97 29.58 2.79
N ASN A 442 16.82 29.06 2.38
CA ASN A 442 15.54 29.72 2.59
C ASN A 442 15.07 29.54 4.04
N GLU A 443 15.00 30.64 4.77
CA GLU A 443 14.59 30.65 6.19
C GLU A 443 13.12 30.27 6.44
N SER A 444 12.32 30.13 5.39
CA SER A 444 10.90 29.79 5.48
C SER A 444 10.56 28.36 5.06
N ASP A 445 11.53 27.60 4.54
CA ASP A 445 11.27 26.24 4.08
C ASP A 445 11.30 25.20 5.21
N TRP A 446 10.77 24.02 4.91
CA TRP A 446 10.68 22.89 5.83
C TRP A 446 11.53 21.70 5.36
N GLN A 447 12.70 21.97 4.80
CA GLN A 447 13.59 20.98 4.22
C GLN A 447 14.63 20.40 5.19
N GLY A 448 14.30 20.29 6.47
CA GLY A 448 15.24 19.79 7.49
C GLY A 448 15.73 18.37 7.21
N PHE A 449 14.84 17.47 6.80
CA PHE A 449 15.21 16.11 6.44
C PHE A 449 16.09 16.07 5.18
N TYR A 450 15.75 16.84 4.16
CA TYR A 450 16.57 16.98 2.96
C TYR A 450 17.97 17.50 3.30
N ASN A 451 18.06 18.55 4.11
CA ASN A 451 19.34 19.12 4.54
C ASN A 451 20.19 18.08 5.29
N GLN A 452 19.58 17.26 6.13
CA GLN A 452 20.24 16.14 6.79
C GLN A 452 20.80 15.15 5.77
N GLN A 453 20.02 14.79 4.75
CA GLN A 453 20.47 13.90 3.69
C GLN A 453 21.59 14.52 2.82
N GLN A 454 21.58 15.84 2.60
CA GLN A 454 22.64 16.52 1.89
C GLN A 454 23.97 16.45 2.65
N ALA A 455 23.95 16.67 3.96
CA ALA A 455 25.13 16.51 4.81
C ALA A 455 25.67 15.06 4.77
N GLU A 456 24.79 14.08 4.85
CA GLU A 456 25.15 12.65 4.76
C GLU A 456 25.70 12.29 3.36
N THR A 457 25.11 12.81 2.30
CA THR A 457 25.54 12.60 0.92
C THR A 457 26.91 13.25 0.66
N PHE A 458 27.11 14.45 1.21
CA PHE A 458 28.40 15.13 1.14
C PHE A 458 29.51 14.27 1.77
N VAL A 459 29.29 13.78 2.97
CA VAL A 459 30.24 12.89 3.66
C VAL A 459 30.49 11.58 2.89
N ALA A 460 29.45 11.01 2.29
CA ALA A 460 29.56 9.75 1.54
C ALA A 460 30.33 9.91 0.22
N LYS A 461 30.36 11.13 -0.36
CA LYS A 461 31.14 11.48 -1.56
C LYS A 461 32.58 11.88 -1.25
N ALA A 462 32.95 11.92 0.02
CA ALA A 462 34.22 12.44 0.51
C ALA A 462 35.45 11.58 0.15
N GLU A 463 35.34 10.58 -0.72
CA GLU A 463 36.53 10.01 -1.41
C GLU A 463 37.31 11.07 -2.21
N GLU A 464 36.64 12.17 -2.63
CA GLU A 464 37.30 13.34 -3.28
C GLU A 464 37.87 14.32 -2.26
N TRP A 465 37.48 14.24 -0.96
CA TRP A 465 37.87 15.18 0.09
C TRP A 465 38.32 14.39 1.34
N GLU A 466 39.57 13.99 1.35
CA GLU A 466 40.15 13.18 2.44
C GLU A 466 39.77 13.69 3.84
N GLY A 467 39.11 12.84 4.61
CA GLY A 467 38.91 12.96 6.05
C GLY A 467 37.61 13.60 6.54
N TRP A 468 36.60 13.87 5.69
CA TRP A 468 35.28 14.30 6.17
C TRP A 468 34.44 13.10 6.65
N GLN A 469 33.85 13.23 7.84
CA GLN A 469 32.96 12.26 8.44
C GLN A 469 31.74 12.97 9.04
N MET A 470 30.66 12.23 9.34
CA MET A 470 29.46 12.83 9.93
C MET A 470 29.71 13.55 11.26
N ASN A 471 30.73 13.17 12.03
CA ASN A 471 31.11 13.88 13.25
C ASN A 471 31.74 15.28 13.00
N ASN A 472 32.09 15.60 11.76
CA ASN A 472 32.45 16.97 11.37
C ASN A 472 31.23 17.87 11.15
N PHE A 473 30.02 17.31 11.24
CA PHE A 473 28.75 18.02 11.33
C PHE A 473 28.06 17.69 12.66
N PRO A 474 28.60 18.16 13.82
CA PRO A 474 28.19 17.69 15.12
C PRO A 474 26.70 17.88 15.41
N ALA A 475 26.08 18.98 14.96
CA ALA A 475 24.65 19.24 15.12
C ALA A 475 23.78 18.21 14.38
N PHE A 476 24.13 17.88 13.13
CA PHE A 476 23.44 16.85 12.34
C PHE A 476 23.67 15.44 12.92
N TYR A 477 24.91 15.15 13.30
CA TYR A 477 25.30 13.88 13.91
C TYR A 477 24.55 13.63 15.22
N ALA A 478 24.40 14.65 16.06
CA ALA A 478 23.66 14.59 17.31
C ALA A 478 22.19 14.25 17.10
N CYS A 479 21.55 14.81 16.06
CA CYS A 479 20.18 14.46 15.71
C CYS A 479 20.07 13.02 15.21
N LYS A 480 20.93 12.61 14.30
CA LYS A 480 20.90 11.24 13.74
C LYS A 480 21.05 10.16 14.80
N ASN A 481 21.87 10.42 15.81
CA ASN A 481 22.18 9.47 16.90
C ASN A 481 21.45 9.80 18.21
N TYR A 482 20.39 10.58 18.13
CA TYR A 482 19.63 10.98 19.30
C TYR A 482 18.98 9.78 20.02
N THR A 483 18.96 9.85 21.35
CA THR A 483 18.31 8.86 22.21
C THR A 483 17.18 9.55 23.00
N PRO A 484 15.95 9.00 23.00
CA PRO A 484 15.56 7.67 22.49
C PRO A 484 15.58 7.58 20.96
N ALA A 485 15.81 6.36 20.46
CA ALA A 485 15.77 6.09 19.04
C ALA A 485 14.41 6.46 18.42
N ALA A 486 14.42 6.94 17.19
CA ALA A 486 13.20 7.24 16.46
C ALA A 486 12.42 5.94 16.21
N PRO A 487 11.07 5.98 16.33
CA PRO A 487 10.24 4.84 15.97
C PRO A 487 10.45 4.37 14.54
N ALA A 488 10.31 3.07 14.31
CA ALA A 488 10.54 2.47 12.99
C ALA A 488 9.64 3.04 11.87
N ARG A 489 8.46 3.56 12.24
CA ARG A 489 7.51 4.20 11.30
C ARG A 489 7.69 5.71 11.25
N SER A 490 8.92 6.18 11.13
CA SER A 490 9.25 7.60 11.02
C SER A 490 10.40 7.84 10.04
N SER A 491 10.70 9.12 9.79
CA SER A 491 11.88 9.51 9.00
C SER A 491 13.21 9.19 9.70
N GLY A 492 13.21 8.86 10.99
CA GLY A 492 14.36 9.04 11.86
C GLY A 492 14.49 10.49 12.33
N TRP A 493 15.32 10.72 13.39
CA TRP A 493 15.59 12.05 13.88
C TRP A 493 16.50 12.84 12.95
N PHE A 494 16.20 14.12 12.74
CA PHE A 494 17.00 15.03 11.93
C PHE A 494 17.03 16.45 12.49
N LEU A 495 17.99 17.25 12.06
CA LEU A 495 18.16 18.64 12.45
C LEU A 495 17.08 19.50 11.75
N PRO A 496 16.23 20.22 12.48
CA PRO A 496 15.16 21.03 11.88
C PRO A 496 15.70 22.14 11.00
N SER A 497 14.99 22.50 9.93
CA SER A 497 15.26 23.70 9.15
C SER A 497 14.86 24.96 9.92
N GLN A 498 15.27 26.14 9.41
CA GLN A 498 14.92 27.41 10.04
C GLN A 498 13.40 27.63 10.10
N GLY A 499 12.67 27.30 9.03
CA GLY A 499 11.21 27.40 9.00
C GLY A 499 10.54 26.47 10.01
N GLN A 500 11.08 25.27 10.23
CA GLN A 500 10.59 24.32 11.24
C GLN A 500 10.87 24.83 12.65
N LEU A 501 12.05 25.36 12.93
CA LEU A 501 12.35 25.97 14.25
C LEU A 501 11.46 27.18 14.55
N LYS A 502 11.19 28.00 13.56
CA LYS A 502 10.28 29.15 13.69
C LYS A 502 8.86 28.69 14.05
N ALA A 503 8.35 27.69 13.36
CA ALA A 503 7.03 27.13 13.67
C ALA A 503 6.97 26.52 15.06
N ILE A 504 8.03 25.85 15.51
CA ILE A 504 8.13 25.33 16.88
C ILE A 504 8.14 26.48 17.89
N GLY A 505 8.91 27.53 17.66
CA GLY A 505 8.99 28.69 18.54
C GLY A 505 7.66 29.40 18.72
N GLU A 506 6.84 29.50 17.65
CA GLU A 506 5.51 30.12 17.71
C GLU A 506 4.53 29.38 18.63
N ILE A 507 4.67 28.07 18.81
CA ILE A 507 3.76 27.22 19.60
C ILE A 507 4.36 26.72 20.90
N ALA A 508 5.67 26.80 21.09
CA ALA A 508 6.35 26.34 22.29
C ALA A 508 6.62 27.44 23.32
N TYR A 509 6.44 28.72 22.93
CA TYR A 509 6.68 29.84 23.81
C TYR A 509 5.55 30.06 24.79
N THR A 510 5.82 29.99 26.08
CA THR A 510 4.83 30.04 27.16
C THR A 510 4.10 31.37 27.28
N GLN A 511 4.61 32.45 26.69
CA GLN A 511 4.02 33.79 26.72
C GLN A 511 3.27 34.19 25.44
N SER A 512 3.13 33.27 24.48
CA SER A 512 2.33 33.54 23.28
C SER A 512 0.86 33.76 23.64
N LEU A 513 0.42 34.98 23.48
CA LEU A 513 -0.97 35.43 23.80
C LEU A 513 -1.99 35.05 22.72
N THR A 514 -1.59 34.36 21.67
CA THR A 514 -2.48 33.90 20.61
C THR A 514 -3.03 32.52 20.93
N ASN A 515 -4.30 32.28 20.62
CA ASN A 515 -5.06 31.04 20.86
C ASN A 515 -4.50 29.79 20.14
N GLN A 516 -3.20 29.73 19.89
CA GLN A 516 -2.53 28.56 19.32
C GLN A 516 -2.16 27.57 20.45
N ALA A 517 -2.22 26.30 20.13
CA ALA A 517 -1.92 25.24 21.06
C ALA A 517 -0.47 25.37 21.58
N ASN A 518 -0.32 25.73 22.85
CA ASN A 518 0.99 25.75 23.50
C ASN A 518 1.43 24.31 23.83
N ILE A 519 2.54 23.86 23.26
CA ILE A 519 3.07 22.50 23.48
C ILE A 519 3.97 22.38 24.71
N ALA A 520 4.45 23.46 25.28
CA ALA A 520 5.38 23.42 26.41
C ALA A 520 4.85 22.64 27.64
N PRO A 521 3.57 22.80 28.07
CA PRO A 521 3.02 22.00 29.15
C PRO A 521 3.01 20.49 28.85
N ASN A 522 2.78 20.12 27.58
CA ASN A 522 2.75 18.72 27.17
C ASN A 522 4.16 18.10 27.18
N ILE A 523 5.16 18.86 26.76
CA ILE A 523 6.57 18.45 26.83
C ILE A 523 6.95 18.15 28.29
N LEU A 524 6.65 19.07 29.22
CA LEU A 524 6.99 18.92 30.64
C LEU A 524 6.23 17.75 31.28
N ARG A 525 4.93 17.58 31.01
CA ARG A 525 4.15 16.45 31.52
C ARG A 525 4.64 15.10 30.99
N ALA A 526 5.18 15.06 29.78
CA ALA A 526 5.80 13.87 29.23
C ALA A 526 7.21 13.58 29.80
N GLY A 527 7.69 14.36 30.75
CA GLY A 527 9.03 14.22 31.33
C GLY A 527 10.14 14.80 30.46
N GLY A 528 9.77 15.66 29.54
CA GLY A 528 10.68 16.40 28.67
C GLY A 528 11.28 17.64 29.33
N GLU A 529 12.03 18.39 28.55
CA GLU A 529 12.68 19.65 28.99
C GLU A 529 12.01 20.82 28.28
N ASP A 530 11.96 21.96 29.01
CA ASP A 530 11.48 23.19 28.39
C ASP A 530 12.33 23.55 27.17
N TYR A 531 11.66 23.96 26.10
CA TYR A 531 12.31 24.44 24.88
C TYR A 531 12.71 25.91 24.98
N ASP A 532 12.10 26.65 25.91
CA ASP A 532 12.31 28.06 26.15
C ASP A 532 13.45 28.29 27.17
N LYS A 533 14.70 28.19 26.71
CA LYS A 533 15.87 28.46 27.54
C LYS A 533 16.32 29.92 27.37
N GLU A 534 16.31 30.71 28.43
CA GLU A 534 16.76 32.09 28.40
C GLU A 534 18.17 32.20 27.79
N GLY A 535 18.31 33.01 26.73
CA GLY A 535 19.57 33.17 26.01
C GLY A 535 20.02 31.94 25.20
N GLY A 536 19.15 30.91 25.06
CA GLY A 536 19.45 29.70 24.29
C GLY A 536 19.21 29.87 22.80
N TYR A 537 20.20 29.55 21.99
CA TYR A 537 20.05 29.42 20.55
C TYR A 537 20.08 27.95 20.14
N TYR A 538 19.21 27.60 19.19
CA TYR A 538 19.13 26.26 18.61
C TYR A 538 19.63 26.30 17.15
N TRP A 539 20.49 25.38 16.80
CA TRP A 539 20.91 25.22 15.40
C TRP A 539 19.77 24.81 14.50
N SER A 540 19.67 25.45 13.36
CA SER A 540 18.92 24.92 12.21
C SER A 540 19.83 24.19 11.24
N SER A 541 19.26 23.37 10.38
CA SER A 541 19.97 22.75 9.27
C SER A 541 20.17 23.68 8.07
N SER A 542 19.57 24.88 8.08
CA SER A 542 19.60 25.82 6.97
C SER A 542 20.87 26.67 6.96
N GLU A 543 21.46 26.85 5.78
CA GLU A 543 22.54 27.82 5.53
C GLU A 543 21.98 29.23 5.40
N THR A 544 22.86 30.26 5.45
CA THR A 544 22.42 31.65 5.27
C THR A 544 22.31 32.03 3.79
N GLU A 545 21.34 32.90 3.46
CA GLU A 545 21.07 33.33 2.06
C GLU A 545 22.20 34.13 1.41
N ASN A 546 23.09 34.72 2.18
CA ASN A 546 24.11 35.63 1.69
C ASN A 546 25.34 34.95 1.04
N GLY A 547 25.30 33.63 0.88
CA GLY A 547 26.44 32.86 0.36
C GLY A 547 27.68 32.94 1.27
N ASN A 548 27.57 33.53 2.45
CA ASN A 548 28.61 33.56 3.44
C ASN A 548 28.67 32.21 4.16
N ARG A 549 29.66 31.44 3.77
CA ARG A 549 29.86 30.04 4.19
C ARG A 549 30.28 29.90 5.64
N ASP A 550 30.54 30.99 6.33
CA ASP A 550 30.96 30.96 7.74
C ASP A 550 29.75 30.87 8.68
N PHE A 551 28.53 31.09 8.19
CA PHE A 551 27.31 31.18 9.00
C PHE A 551 26.28 30.15 8.65
N ALA A 552 25.52 29.75 9.68
CA ALA A 552 24.29 28.98 9.55
C ALA A 552 23.18 29.62 10.41
N TYR A 553 21.92 29.40 10.02
CA TYR A 553 20.79 29.92 10.78
C TYR A 553 20.66 29.21 12.12
N SER A 554 20.31 30.01 13.12
CA SER A 554 19.95 29.57 14.47
C SER A 554 18.67 30.26 14.91
N TYR A 555 18.00 29.72 15.89
CA TYR A 555 16.75 30.23 16.39
C TYR A 555 16.79 30.40 17.93
N ASN A 556 16.34 31.56 18.40
CA ASN A 556 16.13 31.80 19.83
C ASN A 556 14.61 31.88 20.09
N VAL A 557 14.10 30.89 20.81
CA VAL A 557 12.68 30.79 21.12
C VAL A 557 12.19 31.94 21.99
N TYR A 558 13.02 32.39 22.94
CA TYR A 558 12.71 33.50 23.84
C TYR A 558 12.57 34.84 23.11
N ALA A 559 13.24 34.99 21.98
CA ALA A 559 13.21 36.17 21.13
C ALA A 559 12.30 35.98 19.91
N ALA A 560 11.25 35.19 20.00
CA ALA A 560 10.35 34.72 18.92
C ALA A 560 9.82 35.79 17.94
N GLN A 561 10.01 37.08 18.23
CA GLN A 561 9.60 38.20 17.38
C GLN A 561 10.72 38.71 16.45
N ARG A 562 11.91 38.12 16.47
CA ARG A 562 13.00 38.54 15.60
C ARG A 562 13.37 37.45 14.61
N PRO A 563 13.13 37.65 13.30
CA PRO A 563 13.54 36.68 12.27
C PRO A 563 15.07 36.64 12.13
N GLY A 564 15.60 35.43 11.84
CA GLY A 564 16.90 35.28 11.20
C GLY A 564 18.13 35.56 12.06
N PHE A 565 18.28 34.96 13.22
CA PHE A 565 19.61 34.90 13.82
C PHE A 565 20.48 33.89 13.08
N PHE A 566 21.71 34.25 12.88
CA PHE A 566 22.74 33.35 12.36
C PHE A 566 24.00 33.46 13.24
N HIS A 567 24.67 32.35 13.38
CA HIS A 567 25.95 32.29 14.08
C HIS A 567 27.00 31.69 13.17
N THR A 568 28.27 32.00 13.47
CA THR A 568 29.37 31.27 12.84
C THR A 568 29.25 29.80 13.19
N ARG A 569 29.56 28.92 12.24
CA ARG A 569 29.32 27.45 12.37
C ARG A 569 30.12 26.80 13.50
N ASP A 570 31.15 27.48 14.00
CA ASP A 570 32.02 27.09 15.11
C ASP A 570 31.54 27.57 16.49
N VAL A 571 30.33 28.17 16.58
CA VAL A 571 29.73 28.55 17.86
C VAL A 571 28.86 27.37 18.39
N PRO A 572 29.03 26.98 19.65
CA PRO A 572 28.24 25.87 20.21
C PRO A 572 26.81 26.32 20.59
N ASN A 573 25.81 25.79 19.89
CA ASN A 573 24.38 26.00 20.17
C ASN A 573 23.67 24.70 20.56
N TYR A 574 22.48 24.82 21.13
CA TYR A 574 21.60 23.67 21.42
C TYR A 574 21.10 23.02 20.14
N VAL A 575 20.74 21.77 20.28
CA VAL A 575 20.13 20.98 19.20
C VAL A 575 18.94 20.25 19.78
N ARG A 576 17.75 20.47 19.21
CA ARG A 576 16.55 19.67 19.51
C ARG A 576 16.09 18.98 18.25
N PRO A 577 16.18 17.65 18.19
CA PRO A 577 15.81 16.89 17.00
C PRO A 577 14.31 16.91 16.75
N ILE A 578 13.96 16.76 15.48
CA ILE A 578 12.60 16.52 15.03
C ILE A 578 12.56 15.28 14.14
N LEU A 579 11.37 14.75 13.93
CA LEU A 579 11.13 13.72 12.93
C LEU A 579 9.80 13.96 12.21
N ALA A 580 9.67 13.37 11.02
CA ALA A 580 8.40 13.22 10.30
C ALA A 580 7.83 11.81 10.53
N PHE A 581 6.47 11.68 10.60
CA PHE A 581 5.78 10.41 10.82
C PHE A 581 4.50 10.28 10.01
#